data_200e40bb9dd29d01209721c60ddd493d
#
_entry.id   200e40bb9dd29d01209721c60ddd493d
#
_cell.length_a   1.000
_cell.length_b   1.000
_cell.length_c   1.000
_cell.angle_alpha   90.00
_cell.angle_beta   90.00
_cell.angle_gamma   90.00
#
_symmetry.space_group_name_H-M   'P 1'
#
loop_
_entity.id
_entity.type
_entity.pdbx_description
1 polymer ?
#
loop_
_entity_poly.entity_id
_entity_poly.type
_entity_poly.pdbx_seq_one_letter_code
_entity_poly.pdbx_strand_id
1 'polypeptide(L)'
;MAKAAFVHRSQELADLTRLTRRAEPGLVLVYGRRRVGKSTLLQHWAQQSGLPTFYWESPRSTADNVRASLLHELYLWSGEQVVESRPRTDDWLDVFRIMRRIIGDRPAVVILDEFPWAVESDPALPSRLKTAWDTVFTDSQIRLFIAGSHISAMEKLLLSDAPLFGRMTGKLYVRPFSFVEITPFAPRYAAEKRLAVYAILGGIPDYLRRWDDQADLMTNIREIFLSDTSPFRNEHSVLISDVLRRESPDYEAVLTAVGQGRHDLQVIATDSVLPSGRAANVLGILTELRLVERRIRASVPLAQHEQARHARYFLGDPFLRFYYRFVAPNRSRIAQGLYDTLERQFVEQMRAFVGAAFEELCRAWTLAQARAGGLPFSPDFVGSDWGAQHQADVAAVNWREHQVLVGEAKWTDAPPDHQDWRVFAERAQRVIQRLKAADPENKPRREPKPWRSHLIVFARRGVTPALRAEAKKANARVIAFTEMVRDLERLPDKPIR
;
A
#
# COMPACT_ATOMS: atom_id res chain seq x y z
N MET A 1 -19.27 -2.01 -23.33
CA MET A 1 -19.10 -1.97 -21.87
C MET A 1 -19.23 -0.52 -21.41
N ALA A 2 -20.14 -0.22 -20.49
CA ALA A 2 -20.24 1.12 -19.92
C ALA A 2 -18.89 1.46 -19.25
N LYS A 3 -18.34 2.64 -19.56
CA LYS A 3 -17.08 3.14 -18.97
C LYS A 3 -17.33 3.20 -17.46
N ALA A 4 -16.69 2.30 -16.68
CA ALA A 4 -16.86 2.31 -15.23
C ALA A 4 -16.57 3.71 -14.69
N ALA A 5 -17.50 4.23 -13.90
CA ALA A 5 -17.38 5.59 -13.37
C ALA A 5 -16.04 5.74 -12.63
N PHE A 6 -15.37 6.88 -12.85
CA PHE A 6 -14.17 7.24 -12.10
C PHE A 6 -14.59 7.54 -10.66
N VAL A 7 -13.96 6.86 -9.71
CA VAL A 7 -14.39 6.88 -8.30
C VAL A 7 -13.27 7.44 -7.44
N HIS A 8 -13.62 8.35 -6.53
CA HIS A 8 -12.69 8.97 -5.58
C HIS A 8 -11.50 9.70 -6.23
N ARG A 9 -10.32 9.67 -5.62
CA ARG A 9 -9.07 10.31 -6.08
C ARG A 9 -9.11 11.85 -6.12
N SER A 10 -10.05 12.48 -5.40
CA SER A 10 -10.16 13.94 -5.36
C SER A 10 -8.87 14.62 -4.87
N GLN A 11 -8.18 14.00 -3.91
CA GLN A 11 -6.92 14.52 -3.39
C GLN A 11 -5.80 14.39 -4.44
N GLU A 12 -5.66 13.23 -5.08
CA GLU A 12 -4.66 13.04 -6.13
C GLU A 12 -4.92 13.95 -7.34
N LEU A 13 -6.18 14.17 -7.74
CA LEU A 13 -6.54 15.13 -8.79
C LEU A 13 -6.17 16.55 -8.39
N ALA A 14 -6.45 16.96 -7.14
CA ALA A 14 -6.06 18.27 -6.62
C ALA A 14 -4.53 18.43 -6.56
N ASP A 15 -3.81 17.37 -6.16
CA ASP A 15 -2.34 17.37 -6.13
C ASP A 15 -1.74 17.48 -7.53
N LEU A 16 -2.26 16.74 -8.51
CA LEU A 16 -1.86 16.87 -9.92
C LEU A 16 -2.10 18.29 -10.44
N THR A 17 -3.27 18.86 -10.18
CA THR A 17 -3.60 20.23 -10.55
C THR A 17 -2.66 21.25 -9.91
N ARG A 18 -2.34 21.07 -8.62
CA ARG A 18 -1.41 21.94 -7.90
C ARG A 18 0.01 21.86 -8.46
N LEU A 19 0.50 20.65 -8.78
CA LEU A 19 1.84 20.41 -9.33
C LEU A 19 2.02 21.00 -10.73
N THR A 20 0.92 21.23 -11.45
CA THR A 20 0.93 21.72 -12.84
C THR A 20 0.42 23.16 -13.02
N ARG A 21 0.14 23.87 -11.92
CA ARG A 21 -0.35 25.26 -11.96
C ARG A 21 0.65 26.27 -12.50
N ARG A 22 1.94 26.01 -12.37
CA ARG A 22 2.99 26.92 -12.83
C ARG A 22 3.06 26.93 -14.36
N ALA A 23 3.34 28.10 -14.95
CA ALA A 23 3.56 28.22 -16.40
C ALA A 23 4.87 27.57 -16.86
N GLU A 24 5.80 27.36 -15.96
CA GLU A 24 7.08 26.70 -16.19
C GLU A 24 6.92 25.21 -16.52
N PRO A 25 7.88 24.61 -17.24
CA PRO A 25 7.83 23.18 -17.53
C PRO A 25 7.79 22.34 -16.23
N GLY A 26 6.96 21.32 -16.22
CA GLY A 26 6.79 20.44 -15.06
C GLY A 26 7.21 19.01 -15.38
N LEU A 27 8.11 18.44 -14.56
CA LEU A 27 8.48 17.02 -14.62
C LEU A 27 7.96 16.33 -13.35
N VAL A 28 6.94 15.49 -13.51
CA VAL A 28 6.24 14.87 -12.40
C VAL A 28 6.38 13.34 -12.46
N LEU A 29 6.83 12.76 -11.36
CA LEU A 29 6.90 11.32 -11.17
C LEU A 29 5.59 10.79 -10.58
N VAL A 30 4.94 9.81 -11.27
CA VAL A 30 3.72 9.15 -10.80
C VAL A 30 3.95 7.66 -10.69
N TYR A 31 3.86 7.13 -9.49
CA TYR A 31 4.15 5.72 -9.27
C TYR A 31 3.20 5.10 -8.24
N GLY A 32 3.15 3.80 -8.24
CA GLY A 32 2.27 3.03 -7.35
C GLY A 32 2.07 1.64 -7.91
N ARG A 33 1.49 0.76 -7.11
CA ARG A 33 1.29 -0.63 -7.46
C ARG A 33 0.57 -0.82 -8.80
N ARG A 34 0.88 -1.93 -9.49
CA ARG A 34 0.12 -2.39 -10.66
C ARG A 34 -1.39 -2.43 -10.33
N ARG A 35 -2.24 -2.09 -11.29
CA ARG A 35 -3.71 -2.08 -11.20
C ARG A 35 -4.31 -1.06 -10.21
N VAL A 36 -3.50 -0.18 -9.61
CA VAL A 36 -3.97 0.86 -8.68
C VAL A 36 -4.69 2.02 -9.37
N GLY A 37 -4.64 2.07 -10.71
CA GLY A 37 -5.33 3.06 -11.52
C GLY A 37 -4.53 4.32 -11.86
N LYS A 38 -3.18 4.25 -11.94
CA LYS A 38 -2.31 5.38 -12.33
C LYS A 38 -2.68 5.97 -13.69
N SER A 39 -2.69 5.13 -14.73
CA SER A 39 -3.01 5.54 -16.11
C SER A 39 -4.41 6.14 -16.21
N THR A 40 -5.39 5.52 -15.53
CA THR A 40 -6.77 6.02 -15.47
C THR A 40 -6.84 7.39 -14.78
N LEU A 41 -6.10 7.58 -13.68
CA LEU A 41 -6.02 8.84 -12.95
C LEU A 41 -5.42 9.95 -13.84
N LEU A 42 -4.28 9.67 -14.48
CA LEU A 42 -3.60 10.63 -15.33
C LEU A 42 -4.44 11.00 -16.56
N GLN A 43 -5.05 10.04 -17.23
CA GLN A 43 -5.94 10.29 -18.37
C GLN A 43 -7.17 11.09 -17.96
N HIS A 44 -7.78 10.76 -16.82
CA HIS A 44 -8.94 11.48 -16.29
C HIS A 44 -8.60 12.94 -15.95
N TRP A 45 -7.48 13.14 -15.25
CA TRP A 45 -6.98 14.49 -14.94
C TRP A 45 -6.64 15.28 -16.20
N ALA A 46 -5.98 14.66 -17.17
CA ALA A 46 -5.61 15.30 -18.44
C ALA A 46 -6.84 15.77 -19.22
N GLN A 47 -7.90 14.94 -19.28
CA GLN A 47 -9.17 15.33 -19.89
C GLN A 47 -9.80 16.54 -19.19
N GLN A 48 -9.74 16.61 -17.86
CA GLN A 48 -10.26 17.74 -17.09
C GLN A 48 -9.42 19.02 -17.27
N SER A 49 -8.12 18.87 -17.53
CA SER A 49 -7.22 20.03 -17.74
C SER A 49 -7.54 20.83 -18.99
N GLY A 50 -8.22 20.23 -19.97
CA GLY A 50 -8.50 20.84 -21.28
C GLY A 50 -7.26 21.04 -22.17
N LEU A 51 -6.08 20.60 -21.72
CA LEU A 51 -4.83 20.72 -22.48
C LEU A 51 -4.68 19.61 -23.52
N PRO A 52 -4.05 19.87 -24.68
CA PRO A 52 -3.63 18.85 -25.60
C PRO A 52 -2.77 17.82 -24.86
N THR A 53 -3.15 16.54 -24.95
CA THR A 53 -2.49 15.47 -24.21
C THR A 53 -1.94 14.41 -25.15
N PHE A 54 -0.63 14.19 -25.06
CA PHE A 54 0.04 13.04 -25.66
C PHE A 54 0.20 11.97 -24.59
N TYR A 55 -0.31 10.77 -24.85
CA TYR A 55 -0.16 9.58 -23.98
C TYR A 55 0.57 8.48 -24.75
N TRP A 56 1.60 7.95 -24.14
CA TRP A 56 2.34 6.80 -24.64
C TRP A 56 2.65 5.82 -23.50
N GLU A 57 2.43 4.54 -23.76
CA GLU A 57 2.80 3.44 -22.87
C GLU A 57 4.00 2.70 -23.49
N SER A 58 5.07 2.55 -22.70
CA SER A 58 6.28 1.88 -23.17
C SER A 58 6.03 0.40 -23.43
N PRO A 59 6.29 -0.12 -24.63
CA PRO A 59 6.31 -1.56 -24.84
C PRO A 59 7.55 -2.21 -24.21
N ARG A 60 7.43 -3.47 -23.81
CA ARG A 60 8.58 -4.31 -23.48
C ARG A 60 9.25 -4.77 -24.76
N SER A 61 10.30 -4.10 -25.22
CA SER A 61 10.97 -4.37 -26.48
C SER A 61 12.43 -3.89 -26.45
N THR A 62 13.12 -4.00 -27.58
CA THR A 62 14.46 -3.42 -27.74
C THR A 62 14.43 -1.89 -27.74
N ALA A 63 15.54 -1.25 -27.38
CA ALA A 63 15.66 0.21 -27.31
C ALA A 63 15.18 0.90 -28.60
N ASP A 64 15.56 0.39 -29.77
CA ASP A 64 15.17 0.94 -31.08
C ASP A 64 13.66 0.85 -31.29
N ASN A 65 13.04 -0.29 -30.96
CA ASN A 65 11.59 -0.45 -31.07
C ASN A 65 10.82 0.45 -30.10
N VAL A 66 11.35 0.66 -28.90
CA VAL A 66 10.74 1.54 -27.89
C VAL A 66 10.76 2.99 -28.38
N ARG A 67 11.92 3.48 -28.88
CA ARG A 67 12.05 4.81 -29.48
C ARG A 67 11.15 4.98 -30.70
N ALA A 68 11.15 4.00 -31.60
CA ALA A 68 10.33 4.01 -32.83
C ALA A 68 8.82 4.01 -32.48
N SER A 69 8.39 3.26 -31.45
CA SER A 69 7.02 3.26 -30.96
C SER A 69 6.59 4.64 -30.46
N LEU A 70 7.42 5.29 -29.62
CA LEU A 70 7.11 6.63 -29.11
C LEU A 70 6.99 7.64 -30.26
N LEU A 71 7.92 7.67 -31.18
CA LEU A 71 7.88 8.56 -32.33
C LEU A 71 6.66 8.31 -33.23
N HIS A 72 6.33 7.06 -33.49
CA HIS A 72 5.15 6.70 -34.27
C HIS A 72 3.86 7.25 -33.67
N GLU A 73 3.63 7.00 -32.37
CA GLU A 73 2.45 7.50 -31.64
C GLU A 73 2.43 9.04 -31.59
N LEU A 74 3.61 9.68 -31.47
CA LEU A 74 3.73 11.13 -31.45
C LEU A 74 3.34 11.77 -32.79
N TYR A 75 3.75 11.19 -33.91
CA TYR A 75 3.36 11.64 -35.24
C TYR A 75 1.86 11.43 -35.48
N LEU A 76 1.31 10.27 -35.11
CA LEU A 76 -0.14 10.04 -35.18
C LEU A 76 -0.93 11.07 -34.38
N TRP A 77 -0.46 11.39 -33.16
CA TRP A 77 -1.10 12.39 -32.30
C TRP A 77 -1.05 13.81 -32.91
N SER A 78 0.03 14.16 -33.60
CA SER A 78 0.19 15.49 -34.23
C SER A 78 -0.69 15.69 -35.47
N GLY A 79 -1.19 14.60 -36.06
CA GLY A 79 -1.88 14.63 -37.35
C GLY A 79 -0.93 14.77 -38.55
N GLU A 80 0.40 14.73 -38.33
CA GLU A 80 1.38 14.70 -39.42
C GLU A 80 1.30 13.35 -40.13
N GLN A 81 1.39 13.36 -41.46
CA GLN A 81 1.42 12.12 -42.25
C GLN A 81 2.66 11.31 -41.88
N VAL A 82 2.44 10.12 -41.32
CA VAL A 82 3.51 9.15 -41.12
C VAL A 82 3.95 8.65 -42.51
N VAL A 83 5.14 9.03 -42.96
CA VAL A 83 5.77 8.46 -44.14
C VAL A 83 5.86 6.94 -43.92
N GLU A 84 5.73 6.14 -45.01
CA GLU A 84 5.61 4.66 -44.99
C GLU A 84 6.66 3.90 -44.15
N SER A 85 7.77 4.53 -43.79
CA SER A 85 8.78 4.00 -42.85
C SER A 85 8.60 4.58 -41.43
N ARG A 86 8.52 3.71 -40.43
CA ARG A 86 8.55 4.15 -39.03
C ARG A 86 9.74 5.08 -38.77
N PRO A 87 9.53 6.28 -38.19
CA PRO A 87 10.66 7.16 -37.89
C PRO A 87 11.62 6.47 -36.93
N ARG A 88 12.91 6.52 -37.25
CA ARG A 88 13.97 5.88 -36.43
C ARG A 88 14.96 6.93 -35.98
N THR A 89 15.46 6.77 -34.78
CA THR A 89 16.61 7.50 -34.24
C THR A 89 17.35 6.61 -33.27
N ASP A 90 18.65 6.79 -33.19
CA ASP A 90 19.51 6.00 -32.29
C ASP A 90 19.67 6.66 -30.92
N ASP A 91 19.20 7.91 -30.74
CA ASP A 91 19.34 8.67 -29.51
C ASP A 91 17.99 9.18 -28.97
N TRP A 92 17.77 8.99 -27.69
CA TRP A 92 16.62 9.55 -26.96
C TRP A 92 16.58 11.07 -26.99
N LEU A 93 17.74 11.76 -27.06
CA LEU A 93 17.76 13.21 -27.12
C LEU A 93 17.09 13.72 -28.39
N ASP A 94 17.25 13.01 -29.51
CA ASP A 94 16.58 13.35 -30.77
C ASP A 94 15.08 13.09 -30.71
N VAL A 95 14.64 12.02 -30.01
CA VAL A 95 13.23 11.79 -29.73
C VAL A 95 12.62 12.98 -29.00
N PHE A 96 13.30 13.48 -27.98
CA PHE A 96 12.82 14.64 -27.19
C PHE A 96 12.86 15.96 -27.97
N ARG A 97 13.85 16.16 -28.86
CA ARG A 97 13.90 17.29 -29.79
C ARG A 97 12.72 17.28 -30.76
N ILE A 98 12.42 16.12 -31.34
CA ILE A 98 11.28 15.94 -32.23
C ILE A 98 9.97 16.20 -31.47
N MET A 99 9.82 15.67 -30.25
CA MET A 99 8.68 15.91 -29.39
C MET A 99 8.47 17.42 -29.14
N ARG A 100 9.54 18.13 -28.76
CA ARG A 100 9.50 19.59 -28.54
C ARG A 100 9.08 20.36 -29.79
N ARG A 101 9.60 19.97 -30.94
CA ARG A 101 9.25 20.58 -32.24
C ARG A 101 7.77 20.37 -32.57
N ILE A 102 7.25 19.17 -32.42
CA ILE A 102 5.84 18.83 -32.71
C ILE A 102 4.89 19.55 -31.76
N ILE A 103 5.20 19.56 -30.46
CA ILE A 103 4.34 20.24 -29.46
C ILE A 103 4.38 21.77 -29.63
N GLY A 104 5.55 22.34 -30.00
CA GLY A 104 5.75 23.77 -30.13
C GLY A 104 5.71 24.46 -28.76
N ASP A 105 5.35 25.76 -28.73
CA ASP A 105 5.32 26.58 -27.52
C ASP A 105 3.97 26.54 -26.76
N ARG A 106 3.03 25.74 -27.26
CA ARG A 106 1.71 25.61 -26.63
C ARG A 106 1.79 24.78 -25.33
N PRO A 107 0.95 25.11 -24.33
CA PRO A 107 0.80 24.26 -23.16
C PRO A 107 0.31 22.86 -23.57
N ALA A 108 0.98 21.83 -23.10
CA ALA A 108 0.61 20.45 -23.39
C ALA A 108 0.96 19.52 -22.24
N VAL A 109 0.23 18.41 -22.16
CA VAL A 109 0.48 17.31 -21.24
C VAL A 109 1.13 16.16 -22.03
N VAL A 110 2.23 15.65 -21.53
CA VAL A 110 2.90 14.44 -22.04
C VAL A 110 2.93 13.40 -20.94
N ILE A 111 2.41 12.21 -21.21
CA ILE A 111 2.39 11.09 -20.28
C ILE A 111 3.20 9.94 -20.90
N LEU A 112 4.33 9.61 -20.27
CA LEU A 112 5.14 8.44 -20.58
C LEU A 112 4.86 7.37 -19.52
N ASP A 113 3.94 6.47 -19.83
CA ASP A 113 3.53 5.41 -18.91
C ASP A 113 4.42 4.17 -19.07
N GLU A 114 4.50 3.35 -18.02
CA GLU A 114 5.40 2.22 -17.85
C GLU A 114 6.86 2.55 -18.25
N PHE A 115 7.29 3.76 -17.84
CA PHE A 115 8.64 4.28 -18.04
C PHE A 115 9.77 3.34 -17.60
N PRO A 116 9.63 2.53 -16.52
CA PRO A 116 10.62 1.54 -16.15
C PRO A 116 10.97 0.56 -17.27
N TRP A 117 10.05 0.20 -18.17
CA TRP A 117 10.36 -0.70 -19.30
C TRP A 117 11.22 -0.02 -20.35
N ALA A 118 11.00 1.26 -20.59
CA ALA A 118 11.88 2.03 -21.47
C ALA A 118 13.28 2.15 -20.87
N VAL A 119 13.42 2.37 -19.55
CA VAL A 119 14.72 2.38 -18.88
C VAL A 119 15.39 1.01 -18.88
N GLU A 120 14.62 -0.08 -18.78
CA GLU A 120 15.15 -1.44 -18.87
C GLU A 120 15.72 -1.73 -20.27
N SER A 121 15.06 -1.23 -21.32
CA SER A 121 15.54 -1.38 -22.70
C SER A 121 16.76 -0.52 -23.00
N ASP A 122 16.85 0.66 -22.39
CA ASP A 122 17.97 1.59 -22.54
C ASP A 122 18.27 2.31 -21.22
N PRO A 123 19.25 1.82 -20.44
CA PRO A 123 19.64 2.43 -19.15
C PRO A 123 20.16 3.87 -19.26
N ALA A 124 20.49 4.35 -20.46
CA ALA A 124 20.92 5.72 -20.69
C ALA A 124 19.73 6.72 -20.72
N LEU A 125 18.49 6.23 -20.87
CA LEU A 125 17.29 7.09 -21.00
C LEU A 125 17.15 8.13 -19.87
N PRO A 126 17.32 7.82 -18.58
CA PRO A 126 17.21 8.85 -17.52
C PRO A 126 18.23 9.99 -17.70
N SER A 127 19.46 9.68 -18.11
CA SER A 127 20.51 10.67 -18.40
C SER A 127 20.19 11.51 -19.63
N ARG A 128 19.65 10.89 -20.68
CA ARG A 128 19.20 11.57 -21.90
C ARG A 128 18.00 12.49 -21.62
N LEU A 129 17.04 12.02 -20.80
CA LEU A 129 15.92 12.85 -20.36
C LEU A 129 16.37 14.03 -19.53
N LYS A 130 17.35 13.84 -18.63
CA LYS A 130 17.97 14.96 -17.89
C LYS A 130 18.55 16.00 -18.85
N THR A 131 19.36 15.56 -19.84
CA THR A 131 19.92 16.48 -20.84
C THR A 131 18.84 17.20 -21.62
N ALA A 132 17.82 16.49 -22.08
CA ALA A 132 16.68 17.10 -22.76
C ALA A 132 15.94 18.11 -21.87
N TRP A 133 15.76 17.78 -20.60
CA TRP A 133 15.13 18.68 -19.62
C TRP A 133 15.88 19.98 -19.47
N ASP A 134 17.21 19.90 -19.35
CA ASP A 134 18.09 21.05 -19.15
C ASP A 134 18.31 21.87 -20.45
N THR A 135 18.09 21.31 -21.67
CA THR A 135 18.45 21.98 -22.94
C THR A 135 17.34 22.09 -23.97
N VAL A 136 16.33 21.23 -23.92
CA VAL A 136 15.24 21.17 -24.91
C VAL A 136 13.92 21.64 -24.35
N PHE A 137 13.63 21.34 -23.07
CA PHE A 137 12.37 21.67 -22.46
C PHE A 137 12.39 22.92 -21.57
N THR A 138 13.53 23.56 -21.35
CA THR A 138 13.73 24.68 -20.42
C THR A 138 12.72 25.81 -20.63
N ASP A 139 12.46 26.19 -21.88
CA ASP A 139 11.55 27.29 -22.23
C ASP A 139 10.19 26.79 -22.74
N SER A 140 9.83 25.54 -22.40
CA SER A 140 8.56 24.96 -22.83
C SER A 140 7.46 25.14 -21.80
N GLN A 141 6.21 24.94 -22.23
CA GLN A 141 5.06 24.84 -21.33
C GLN A 141 4.57 23.39 -21.20
N ILE A 142 5.50 22.44 -21.39
CA ILE A 142 5.21 21.00 -21.32
C ILE A 142 5.11 20.55 -19.88
N ARG A 143 4.06 19.76 -19.57
CA ARG A 143 3.90 19.05 -18.32
C ARG A 143 4.14 17.57 -18.60
N LEU A 144 5.37 17.12 -18.30
CA LEU A 144 5.82 15.77 -18.54
C LEU A 144 5.58 14.90 -17.30
N PHE A 145 4.77 13.87 -17.45
CA PHE A 145 4.54 12.85 -16.44
C PHE A 145 5.29 11.58 -16.85
N ILE A 146 6.15 11.10 -15.97
CA ILE A 146 6.72 9.77 -16.08
C ILE A 146 6.03 8.87 -15.07
N ALA A 147 5.39 7.79 -15.56
CA ALA A 147 4.59 6.91 -14.72
C ALA A 147 5.13 5.47 -14.77
N GLY A 148 4.89 4.71 -13.70
CA GLY A 148 5.27 3.30 -13.68
C GLY A 148 4.73 2.52 -12.50
N SER A 149 4.57 1.22 -12.71
CA SER A 149 4.09 0.27 -11.70
C SER A 149 5.19 -0.33 -10.82
N HIS A 150 6.44 -0.26 -11.24
CA HIS A 150 7.58 -0.79 -10.53
C HIS A 150 8.12 0.22 -9.50
N ILE A 151 7.57 0.20 -8.29
CA ILE A 151 7.77 1.22 -7.26
C ILE A 151 9.25 1.48 -6.98
N SER A 152 10.05 0.44 -6.71
CA SER A 152 11.47 0.61 -6.38
C SER A 152 12.30 1.16 -7.56
N ALA A 153 11.97 0.81 -8.81
CA ALA A 153 12.62 1.39 -9.97
C ALA A 153 12.30 2.88 -10.12
N MET A 154 11.04 3.27 -9.87
CA MET A 154 10.62 4.66 -9.90
C MET A 154 11.23 5.48 -8.75
N GLU A 155 11.33 4.91 -7.55
CA GLU A 155 11.98 5.58 -6.40
C GLU A 155 13.48 5.78 -6.62
N LYS A 156 14.16 4.86 -7.33
CA LYS A 156 15.57 5.03 -7.71
C LYS A 156 15.82 6.27 -8.56
N LEU A 157 14.85 6.72 -9.35
CA LEU A 157 14.97 7.96 -10.11
C LEU A 157 15.02 9.23 -9.23
N LEU A 158 14.64 9.11 -7.94
CA LEU A 158 14.63 10.19 -6.97
C LEU A 158 15.87 10.24 -6.07
N LEU A 159 16.75 9.23 -6.14
CA LEU A 159 17.96 9.18 -5.31
C LEU A 159 18.93 10.30 -5.68
N SER A 160 19.73 10.72 -4.72
CA SER A 160 20.67 11.84 -4.88
C SER A 160 21.73 11.64 -5.97
N ASP A 161 22.04 10.39 -6.29
CA ASP A 161 22.96 9.97 -7.36
C ASP A 161 22.27 9.72 -8.71
N ALA A 162 20.92 9.78 -8.74
CA ALA A 162 20.17 9.56 -9.97
C ALA A 162 20.26 10.76 -10.93
N PRO A 163 20.30 10.52 -12.27
CA PRO A 163 20.41 11.61 -13.25
C PRO A 163 19.30 12.66 -13.16
N LEU A 164 18.07 12.25 -12.79
CA LEU A 164 16.91 13.15 -12.71
C LEU A 164 16.75 13.83 -11.34
N PHE A 165 17.68 13.60 -10.40
CA PHE A 165 17.65 14.26 -9.11
C PHE A 165 17.66 15.79 -9.26
N GLY A 166 16.79 16.47 -8.53
CA GLY A 166 16.65 17.93 -8.58
C GLY A 166 15.93 18.49 -9.81
N ARG A 167 15.51 17.66 -10.79
CA ARG A 167 14.72 18.06 -11.96
C ARG A 167 13.24 17.78 -11.79
N MET A 168 12.88 16.87 -10.90
CA MET A 168 11.48 16.59 -10.60
C MET A 168 10.83 17.78 -9.92
N THR A 169 9.77 18.31 -10.54
CA THR A 169 8.94 19.38 -9.96
C THR A 169 7.88 18.83 -9.00
N GLY A 170 7.62 17.52 -9.07
CA GLY A 170 6.70 16.85 -8.18
C GLY A 170 6.79 15.33 -8.22
N LYS A 171 6.23 14.70 -7.18
CA LYS A 171 6.05 13.25 -7.11
C LYS A 171 4.68 12.94 -6.54
N LEU A 172 4.02 11.94 -7.11
CA LEU A 172 2.73 11.41 -6.66
C LEU A 172 2.82 9.89 -6.52
N TYR A 173 2.69 9.42 -5.29
CA TYR A 173 2.49 8.01 -5.01
C TYR A 173 1.00 7.69 -4.99
N VAL A 174 0.52 6.94 -5.99
CA VAL A 174 -0.88 6.51 -6.07
C VAL A 174 -1.07 5.27 -5.20
N ARG A 175 -1.80 5.45 -4.11
CA ARG A 175 -2.04 4.38 -3.12
C ARG A 175 -3.25 3.53 -3.49
N PRO A 176 -3.30 2.27 -3.00
CA PRO A 176 -4.56 1.54 -2.94
C PRO A 176 -5.63 2.36 -2.18
N PHE A 177 -6.89 2.15 -2.50
CA PHE A 177 -7.98 2.74 -1.74
C PHE A 177 -7.97 2.29 -0.28
N SER A 178 -8.32 3.18 0.62
CA SER A 178 -8.59 2.87 2.03
C SER A 178 -9.89 2.07 2.16
N PHE A 179 -10.13 1.53 3.36
CA PHE A 179 -11.35 0.77 3.63
C PHE A 179 -12.65 1.55 3.33
N VAL A 180 -12.70 2.82 3.61
CA VAL A 180 -13.90 3.64 3.36
C VAL A 180 -14.08 3.97 1.88
N GLU A 181 -12.99 4.10 1.14
CA GLU A 181 -13.02 4.38 -0.28
C GLU A 181 -13.47 3.18 -1.14
N ILE A 182 -13.49 1.96 -0.61
CA ILE A 182 -14.01 0.82 -1.37
C ILE A 182 -15.54 0.73 -1.37
N THR A 183 -16.25 1.56 -0.63
CA THR A 183 -17.71 1.55 -0.51
C THR A 183 -18.46 1.53 -1.87
N PRO A 184 -18.05 2.32 -2.89
CA PRO A 184 -18.72 2.29 -4.20
C PRO A 184 -18.55 0.99 -5.00
N PHE A 185 -17.59 0.14 -4.61
CA PHE A 185 -17.35 -1.14 -5.28
C PHE A 185 -18.20 -2.29 -4.68
N ALA A 186 -18.76 -2.08 -3.48
CA ALA A 186 -19.66 -3.05 -2.84
C ALA A 186 -20.75 -2.30 -2.04
N PRO A 187 -21.59 -1.47 -2.70
CA PRO A 187 -22.56 -0.60 -2.03
C PRO A 187 -23.68 -1.38 -1.33
N ARG A 188 -23.99 -2.59 -1.77
CA ARG A 188 -25.03 -3.45 -1.18
C ARG A 188 -24.56 -4.16 0.09
N TYR A 189 -23.23 -4.23 0.30
CA TYR A 189 -22.69 -4.88 1.48
C TYR A 189 -22.69 -3.94 2.68
N ALA A 190 -23.12 -4.45 3.84
CA ALA A 190 -22.87 -3.79 5.12
C ALA A 190 -21.36 -3.66 5.37
N ALA A 191 -20.96 -2.71 6.20
CA ALA A 191 -19.56 -2.43 6.50
C ALA A 191 -18.75 -3.66 6.94
N GLU A 192 -19.35 -4.59 7.70
CA GLU A 192 -18.71 -5.84 8.12
C GLU A 192 -18.34 -6.74 6.92
N LYS A 193 -19.27 -6.88 5.95
CA LYS A 193 -18.98 -7.64 4.71
C LYS A 193 -17.94 -6.91 3.85
N ARG A 194 -18.00 -5.58 3.76
CA ARG A 194 -16.98 -4.79 3.06
C ARG A 194 -15.58 -4.97 3.67
N LEU A 195 -15.50 -5.10 5.01
CA LEU A 195 -14.21 -5.39 5.66
C LEU A 195 -13.66 -6.76 5.23
N ALA A 196 -14.51 -7.77 5.04
CA ALA A 196 -14.08 -9.06 4.50
C ALA A 196 -13.55 -8.91 3.06
N VAL A 197 -14.25 -8.16 2.19
CA VAL A 197 -13.76 -7.86 0.83
C VAL A 197 -12.40 -7.14 0.88
N TYR A 198 -12.28 -6.15 1.75
CA TYR A 198 -11.03 -5.40 1.95
C TYR A 198 -9.89 -6.27 2.47
N ALA A 199 -10.19 -7.19 3.38
CA ALA A 199 -9.21 -8.16 3.89
C ALA A 199 -8.70 -9.10 2.78
N ILE A 200 -9.55 -9.44 1.80
CA ILE A 200 -9.24 -10.35 0.69
C ILE A 200 -8.52 -9.62 -0.46
N LEU A 201 -9.06 -8.51 -0.94
CA LEU A 201 -8.63 -7.83 -2.17
C LEU A 201 -7.84 -6.53 -1.91
N GLY A 202 -7.92 -5.99 -0.69
CA GLY A 202 -7.41 -4.66 -0.41
C GLY A 202 -8.18 -3.57 -1.15
N GLY A 203 -7.47 -2.45 -1.40
CA GLY A 203 -8.01 -1.29 -2.09
C GLY A 203 -7.59 -1.18 -3.56
N ILE A 204 -7.36 -2.29 -4.27
CA ILE A 204 -6.96 -2.24 -5.68
C ILE A 204 -8.19 -2.18 -6.58
N PRO A 205 -8.40 -1.07 -7.32
CA PRO A 205 -9.64 -0.84 -8.10
C PRO A 205 -9.96 -1.96 -9.08
N ASP A 206 -8.94 -2.52 -9.76
CA ASP A 206 -9.17 -3.56 -10.78
C ASP A 206 -9.64 -4.88 -10.17
N TYR A 207 -9.21 -5.21 -8.94
CA TYR A 207 -9.73 -6.37 -8.21
C TYR A 207 -11.16 -6.12 -7.73
N LEU A 208 -11.39 -4.93 -7.15
CA LEU A 208 -12.69 -4.55 -6.59
C LEU A 208 -13.79 -4.49 -7.64
N ARG A 209 -13.50 -4.05 -8.87
CA ARG A 209 -14.47 -4.01 -9.99
C ARG A 209 -15.00 -5.38 -10.41
N ARG A 210 -14.31 -6.45 -10.05
CA ARG A 210 -14.73 -7.82 -10.36
C ARG A 210 -15.50 -8.48 -9.23
N TRP A 211 -15.63 -7.79 -8.12
CA TRP A 211 -16.40 -8.26 -6.99
C TRP A 211 -17.89 -7.99 -7.26
N ASP A 212 -18.71 -9.05 -7.22
CA ASP A 212 -20.16 -8.94 -7.32
C ASP A 212 -20.78 -8.87 -5.92
N ASP A 213 -21.30 -7.72 -5.55
CA ASP A 213 -21.96 -7.51 -4.25
C ASP A 213 -23.39 -8.04 -4.17
N GLN A 214 -23.91 -8.67 -5.26
CA GLN A 214 -25.13 -9.45 -5.25
C GLN A 214 -24.88 -10.92 -4.86
N ALA A 215 -23.70 -11.42 -5.13
CA ALA A 215 -23.28 -12.77 -4.80
C ALA A 215 -22.79 -12.87 -3.34
N ASP A 216 -22.66 -14.08 -2.81
CA ASP A 216 -22.02 -14.31 -1.52
C ASP A 216 -20.47 -14.26 -1.62
N LEU A 217 -19.81 -14.27 -0.47
CA LEU A 217 -18.34 -14.20 -0.40
C LEU A 217 -17.67 -15.39 -1.10
N MET A 218 -18.22 -16.60 -0.94
CA MET A 218 -17.60 -17.81 -1.47
C MET A 218 -17.71 -17.87 -2.99
N THR A 219 -18.85 -17.48 -3.54
CA THR A 219 -19.05 -17.36 -4.99
C THR A 219 -18.02 -16.41 -5.60
N ASN A 220 -17.82 -15.23 -5.01
CA ASN A 220 -16.79 -14.29 -5.46
C ASN A 220 -15.37 -14.86 -5.37
N ILE A 221 -15.06 -15.58 -4.29
CA ILE A 221 -13.76 -16.20 -4.12
C ILE A 221 -13.52 -17.27 -5.18
N ARG A 222 -14.52 -18.10 -5.50
CA ARG A 222 -14.42 -19.08 -6.58
C ARG A 222 -14.11 -18.39 -7.92
N GLU A 223 -14.87 -17.38 -8.27
CA GLU A 223 -14.71 -16.64 -9.53
C GLU A 223 -13.35 -15.95 -9.63
N ILE A 224 -12.85 -15.37 -8.55
CA ILE A 224 -11.61 -14.56 -8.57
C ILE A 224 -10.37 -15.43 -8.44
N PHE A 225 -10.37 -16.44 -7.58
CA PHE A 225 -9.15 -17.19 -7.22
C PHE A 225 -9.08 -18.62 -7.74
N LEU A 226 -10.25 -19.27 -7.99
CA LEU A 226 -10.30 -20.69 -8.29
C LEU A 226 -10.68 -21.00 -9.74
N SER A 227 -11.45 -20.13 -10.38
CA SER A 227 -11.89 -20.31 -11.77
C SER A 227 -10.71 -20.32 -12.74
N ASP A 228 -10.72 -21.29 -13.68
CA ASP A 228 -9.71 -21.38 -14.75
C ASP A 228 -9.76 -20.18 -15.69
N THR A 229 -10.91 -19.54 -15.80
CA THR A 229 -11.13 -18.35 -16.64
C THR A 229 -10.78 -17.05 -15.92
N SER A 230 -10.43 -17.09 -14.63
CA SER A 230 -10.09 -15.91 -13.89
C SER A 230 -8.74 -15.32 -14.35
N PRO A 231 -8.68 -14.05 -14.72
CA PRO A 231 -7.41 -13.39 -15.04
C PRO A 231 -6.51 -13.21 -13.81
N PHE A 232 -7.03 -13.49 -12.60
CA PHE A 232 -6.27 -13.37 -11.36
C PHE A 232 -5.74 -14.70 -10.82
N ARG A 233 -6.05 -15.81 -11.49
CA ARG A 233 -5.53 -17.12 -11.08
C ARG A 233 -4.00 -17.15 -10.92
N ASN A 234 -3.30 -16.47 -11.82
CA ASN A 234 -1.84 -16.34 -11.81
C ASN A 234 -1.35 -14.96 -11.35
N GLU A 235 -2.23 -14.12 -10.81
CA GLU A 235 -1.88 -12.74 -10.43
C GLU A 235 -0.76 -12.69 -9.40
N HIS A 236 -0.70 -13.64 -8.46
CA HIS A 236 0.39 -13.75 -7.49
C HIS A 236 1.76 -13.87 -8.17
N SER A 237 1.88 -14.72 -9.19
CA SER A 237 3.13 -14.87 -9.96
C SER A 237 3.48 -13.59 -10.72
N VAL A 238 2.48 -12.94 -11.32
CA VAL A 238 2.67 -11.67 -12.03
C VAL A 238 3.15 -10.58 -11.06
N LEU A 239 2.53 -10.46 -9.87
CA LEU A 239 2.94 -9.48 -8.87
C LEU A 239 4.36 -9.72 -8.38
N ILE A 240 4.75 -10.98 -8.21
CA ILE A 240 6.08 -11.36 -7.76
C ILE A 240 7.10 -11.11 -8.90
N SER A 241 6.82 -11.57 -10.12
CA SER A 241 7.72 -11.42 -11.26
C SER A 241 7.93 -9.96 -11.71
N ASP A 242 6.89 -9.13 -11.61
CA ASP A 242 7.01 -7.69 -11.90
C ASP A 242 7.96 -6.98 -10.92
N VAL A 243 8.13 -7.52 -9.72
CA VAL A 243 8.93 -6.93 -8.64
C VAL A 243 10.29 -7.63 -8.50
N LEU A 244 10.31 -8.95 -8.62
CA LEU A 244 11.50 -9.78 -8.54
C LEU A 244 11.96 -10.11 -9.97
N ARG A 245 12.99 -9.45 -10.44
CA ARG A 245 13.59 -9.71 -11.78
C ARG A 245 14.11 -11.14 -11.99
N ARG A 246 14.16 -11.96 -10.94
CA ARG A 246 14.51 -13.38 -10.95
C ARG A 246 13.59 -14.13 -10.01
N GLU A 247 12.87 -15.10 -10.54
CA GLU A 247 12.19 -16.09 -9.72
C GLU A 247 13.25 -16.87 -8.92
N SER A 248 13.11 -16.89 -7.62
CA SER A 248 13.91 -17.73 -6.74
C SER A 248 12.97 -18.50 -5.82
N PRO A 249 13.14 -19.79 -5.68
CA PRO A 249 12.38 -20.62 -4.75
C PRO A 249 12.38 -20.06 -3.31
N ASP A 250 13.44 -19.37 -2.93
CA ASP A 250 13.57 -18.79 -1.59
C ASP A 250 12.53 -17.70 -1.31
N TYR A 251 12.23 -16.85 -2.31
CA TYR A 251 11.21 -15.81 -2.15
C TYR A 251 9.82 -16.42 -1.96
N GLU A 252 9.49 -17.44 -2.77
CA GLU A 252 8.21 -18.12 -2.68
C GLU A 252 8.07 -18.86 -1.32
N ALA A 253 9.13 -19.51 -0.85
CA ALA A 253 9.16 -20.19 0.45
C ALA A 253 8.95 -19.20 1.60
N VAL A 254 9.65 -18.05 1.59
CA VAL A 254 9.51 -17.00 2.62
C VAL A 254 8.12 -16.36 2.57
N LEU A 255 7.60 -16.01 1.39
CA LEU A 255 6.26 -15.45 1.23
C LEU A 255 5.18 -16.43 1.72
N THR A 256 5.36 -17.72 1.45
CA THR A 256 4.47 -18.78 1.93
C THR A 256 4.48 -18.85 3.45
N ALA A 257 5.65 -18.89 4.08
CA ALA A 257 5.78 -18.93 5.53
C ALA A 257 5.13 -17.71 6.20
N VAL A 258 5.42 -16.50 5.70
CA VAL A 258 4.81 -15.25 6.21
C VAL A 258 3.29 -15.25 6.00
N GLY A 259 2.80 -15.69 4.85
CA GLY A 259 1.38 -15.78 4.52
C GLY A 259 0.61 -16.78 5.39
N GLN A 260 1.27 -17.83 5.87
CA GLN A 260 0.73 -18.79 6.82
C GLN A 260 0.76 -18.30 8.28
N GLY A 261 1.19 -17.05 8.52
CA GLY A 261 1.18 -16.43 9.85
C GLY A 261 2.47 -16.62 10.64
N ARG A 262 3.58 -16.95 9.97
CA ARG A 262 4.91 -16.93 10.58
C ARG A 262 5.46 -15.51 10.49
N HIS A 263 5.67 -14.90 11.64
CA HIS A 263 6.03 -13.49 11.70
C HIS A 263 7.44 -13.22 12.23
N ASP A 264 8.00 -14.16 12.98
CA ASP A 264 9.36 -14.07 13.51
C ASP A 264 10.39 -14.62 12.54
N LEU A 265 11.55 -13.93 12.38
CA LEU A 265 12.62 -14.33 11.46
C LEU A 265 13.04 -15.80 11.63
N GLN A 266 13.22 -16.27 12.87
CA GLN A 266 13.68 -17.65 13.13
C GLN A 266 12.62 -18.68 12.71
N VAL A 267 11.34 -18.39 12.97
CA VAL A 267 10.23 -19.26 12.57
C VAL A 267 10.08 -19.28 11.06
N ILE A 268 10.19 -18.11 10.41
CA ILE A 268 10.17 -18.00 8.94
C ILE A 268 11.32 -18.80 8.33
N ALA A 269 12.53 -18.65 8.85
CA ALA A 269 13.72 -19.39 8.37
C ALA A 269 13.53 -20.91 8.48
N THR A 270 13.00 -21.39 9.61
CA THR A 270 12.71 -22.81 9.83
C THR A 270 11.66 -23.34 8.85
N ASP A 271 10.52 -22.64 8.71
CA ASP A 271 9.41 -23.08 7.85
C ASP A 271 9.77 -22.98 6.35
N SER A 272 10.60 -22.02 5.96
CA SER A 272 11.11 -21.89 4.58
C SER A 272 12.32 -22.78 4.26
N VAL A 273 12.81 -23.54 5.26
CA VAL A 273 13.99 -24.43 5.12
C VAL A 273 15.22 -23.63 4.66
N LEU A 274 15.41 -22.42 5.16
CA LEU A 274 16.53 -21.55 4.83
C LEU A 274 17.41 -21.26 6.05
N PRO A 275 18.72 -21.08 5.87
CA PRO A 275 19.58 -20.52 6.91
C PRO A 275 19.07 -19.12 7.31
N SER A 276 19.11 -18.78 8.63
CA SER A 276 18.57 -17.51 9.14
C SER A 276 19.13 -16.28 8.45
N GLY A 277 20.43 -16.26 8.10
CA GLY A 277 21.04 -15.16 7.34
C GLY A 277 20.47 -15.01 5.92
N ARG A 278 20.18 -16.12 5.24
CA ARG A 278 19.57 -16.13 3.91
C ARG A 278 18.10 -15.67 3.98
N ALA A 279 17.34 -16.15 4.95
CA ALA A 279 15.97 -15.71 5.19
C ALA A 279 15.91 -14.21 5.52
N ALA A 280 16.85 -13.69 6.34
CA ALA A 280 16.94 -12.27 6.65
C ALA A 280 17.22 -11.42 5.41
N ASN A 281 18.13 -11.85 4.53
CA ASN A 281 18.42 -11.16 3.27
C ASN A 281 17.19 -11.14 2.34
N VAL A 282 16.51 -12.27 2.19
CA VAL A 282 15.27 -12.38 1.39
C VAL A 282 14.20 -11.45 1.97
N LEU A 283 13.97 -11.45 3.29
CA LEU A 283 13.02 -10.54 3.95
C LEU A 283 13.39 -9.07 3.77
N GLY A 284 14.69 -8.74 3.80
CA GLY A 284 15.19 -7.39 3.50
C GLY A 284 14.75 -6.93 2.11
N ILE A 285 15.06 -7.75 1.09
CA ILE A 285 14.67 -7.47 -0.30
C ILE A 285 13.15 -7.35 -0.45
N LEU A 286 12.37 -8.31 0.11
CA LEU A 286 10.92 -8.28 0.05
C LEU A 286 10.32 -7.04 0.76
N THR A 287 11.00 -6.54 1.79
CA THR A 287 10.60 -5.30 2.50
C THR A 287 10.89 -4.06 1.65
N GLU A 288 12.06 -3.96 1.02
CA GLU A 288 12.37 -2.89 0.07
C GLU A 288 11.39 -2.86 -1.10
N LEU A 289 10.96 -4.02 -1.57
CA LEU A 289 9.98 -4.20 -2.63
C LEU A 289 8.53 -4.02 -2.17
N ARG A 290 8.31 -3.74 -0.88
CA ARG A 290 6.98 -3.53 -0.25
C ARG A 290 6.02 -4.72 -0.38
N LEU A 291 6.54 -5.92 -0.63
CA LEU A 291 5.76 -7.17 -0.57
C LEU A 291 5.59 -7.65 0.87
N VAL A 292 6.59 -7.38 1.70
CA VAL A 292 6.58 -7.66 3.13
C VAL A 292 6.71 -6.35 3.92
N GLU A 293 5.94 -6.22 4.97
CA GLU A 293 6.00 -5.14 5.94
C GLU A 293 6.78 -5.60 7.17
N ARG A 294 7.85 -4.88 7.50
CA ARG A 294 8.60 -5.08 8.73
C ARG A 294 8.02 -4.19 9.83
N ARG A 295 7.38 -4.78 10.83
CA ARG A 295 6.77 -4.08 11.96
C ARG A 295 7.69 -4.11 13.17
N ILE A 296 7.80 -2.96 13.84
CA ILE A 296 8.57 -2.78 15.07
C ILE A 296 7.58 -2.55 16.21
N ARG A 297 7.92 -3.05 17.40
CA ARG A 297 7.11 -2.83 18.59
C ARG A 297 7.07 -1.36 18.97
N ALA A 298 5.90 -0.88 19.39
CA ALA A 298 5.75 0.50 19.86
C ALA A 298 6.59 0.82 21.10
N SER A 299 6.95 -0.21 21.86
CA SER A 299 7.84 -0.09 23.03
C SER A 299 9.34 0.02 22.68
N VAL A 300 9.70 0.09 21.41
CA VAL A 300 11.08 0.39 20.98
C VAL A 300 11.16 1.89 20.64
N PRO A 301 12.08 2.66 21.22
CA PRO A 301 12.28 4.07 20.86
C PRO A 301 12.59 4.25 19.38
N LEU A 302 12.05 5.31 18.75
CA LEU A 302 12.16 5.55 17.30
C LEU A 302 13.60 5.51 16.77
N ALA A 303 14.55 6.08 17.53
CA ALA A 303 15.96 6.07 17.17
C ALA A 303 16.59 4.67 17.05
N GLN A 304 15.93 3.66 17.59
CA GLN A 304 16.40 2.27 17.57
C GLN A 304 15.63 1.39 16.55
N HIS A 305 14.66 1.95 15.81
CA HIS A 305 13.80 1.16 14.91
C HIS A 305 14.58 0.47 13.79
N GLU A 306 15.58 1.13 13.20
CA GLU A 306 16.39 0.53 12.13
C GLU A 306 17.18 -0.69 12.62
N GLN A 307 17.70 -0.63 13.86
CA GLN A 307 18.51 -1.68 14.46
C GLN A 307 17.71 -2.71 15.28
N ALA A 308 16.38 -2.58 15.33
CA ALA A 308 15.52 -3.42 16.17
C ALA A 308 15.60 -4.90 15.75
N ARG A 309 16.08 -5.76 16.66
CA ARG A 309 16.32 -7.19 16.40
C ARG A 309 15.06 -8.06 16.40
N HIS A 310 13.96 -7.59 17.01
CA HIS A 310 12.73 -8.35 17.20
C HIS A 310 11.57 -7.76 16.40
N ALA A 311 11.81 -7.53 15.11
CA ALA A 311 10.76 -7.15 14.17
C ALA A 311 9.87 -8.36 13.83
N ARG A 312 8.61 -8.09 13.48
CA ARG A 312 7.72 -9.04 12.85
C ARG A 312 7.49 -8.70 11.40
N TYR A 313 7.29 -9.73 10.58
CA TYR A 313 7.13 -9.61 9.13
C TYR A 313 5.73 -10.03 8.72
N PHE A 314 5.08 -9.22 7.90
CA PHE A 314 3.71 -9.44 7.43
C PHE A 314 3.65 -9.24 5.92
N LEU A 315 2.76 -9.95 5.23
CA LEU A 315 2.48 -9.61 3.83
C LEU A 315 1.79 -8.26 3.77
N GLY A 316 2.38 -7.32 3.05
CA GLY A 316 1.87 -5.95 2.90
C GLY A 316 0.61 -5.87 2.03
N ASP A 317 0.37 -6.89 1.21
CA ASP A 317 -0.69 -6.96 0.23
C ASP A 317 -1.82 -7.88 0.67
N PRO A 318 -3.08 -7.41 0.82
CA PRO A 318 -4.21 -8.26 1.19
C PRO A 318 -4.48 -9.42 0.22
N PHE A 319 -4.37 -9.19 -1.11
CA PHE A 319 -4.55 -10.24 -2.11
C PHE A 319 -3.51 -11.36 -1.93
N LEU A 320 -2.22 -11.01 -1.77
CA LEU A 320 -1.18 -12.00 -1.51
C LEU A 320 -1.38 -12.68 -0.15
N ARG A 321 -1.83 -11.93 0.87
CA ARG A 321 -2.15 -12.50 2.19
C ARG A 321 -3.24 -13.57 2.09
N PHE A 322 -4.33 -13.30 1.37
CA PHE A 322 -5.38 -14.27 1.11
C PHE A 322 -4.86 -15.46 0.29
N TYR A 323 -4.12 -15.18 -0.78
CA TYR A 323 -3.57 -16.20 -1.66
C TYR A 323 -2.67 -17.19 -0.91
N TYR A 324 -1.66 -16.72 -0.18
CA TYR A 324 -0.73 -17.59 0.55
C TYR A 324 -1.38 -18.28 1.75
N ARG A 325 -2.41 -17.68 2.32
CA ARG A 325 -3.13 -18.30 3.44
C ARG A 325 -4.03 -19.43 3.01
N PHE A 326 -4.75 -19.27 1.90
CA PHE A 326 -5.83 -20.18 1.52
C PHE A 326 -5.63 -20.87 0.18
N VAL A 327 -5.14 -20.19 -0.83
CA VAL A 327 -5.03 -20.71 -2.20
C VAL A 327 -3.77 -21.54 -2.38
N ALA A 328 -2.61 -21.00 -2.04
CA ALA A 328 -1.32 -21.64 -2.25
C ALA A 328 -1.20 -23.05 -1.60
N PRO A 329 -1.65 -23.28 -0.34
CA PRO A 329 -1.60 -24.60 0.27
C PRO A 329 -2.52 -25.64 -0.39
N ASN A 330 -3.51 -25.18 -1.16
CA ASN A 330 -4.52 -26.03 -1.78
C ASN A 330 -4.38 -26.14 -3.33
N ARG A 331 -3.25 -25.68 -3.91
CA ARG A 331 -3.05 -25.65 -5.38
C ARG A 331 -3.35 -26.99 -6.06
N SER A 332 -2.85 -28.11 -5.51
CA SER A 332 -3.08 -29.44 -6.09
C SER A 332 -4.56 -29.86 -6.07
N ARG A 333 -5.29 -29.49 -5.02
CA ARG A 333 -6.73 -29.76 -4.91
C ARG A 333 -7.54 -28.89 -5.87
N ILE A 334 -7.16 -27.61 -5.96
CA ILE A 334 -7.78 -26.65 -6.89
C ILE A 334 -7.59 -27.12 -8.34
N ALA A 335 -6.42 -27.61 -8.70
CA ALA A 335 -6.14 -28.16 -10.03
C ALA A 335 -6.97 -29.40 -10.38
N GLN A 336 -7.47 -30.10 -9.36
CA GLN A 336 -8.36 -31.27 -9.50
C GLN A 336 -9.85 -30.92 -9.33
N GLY A 337 -10.20 -29.66 -9.15
CA GLY A 337 -11.59 -29.22 -8.92
C GLY A 337 -12.14 -29.58 -7.52
N LEU A 338 -11.27 -29.87 -6.55
CA LEU A 338 -11.64 -30.28 -5.19
C LEU A 338 -11.71 -29.06 -4.25
N TYR A 339 -12.76 -28.27 -4.35
CA TYR A 339 -12.90 -26.99 -3.63
C TYR A 339 -13.40 -27.11 -2.19
N ASP A 340 -14.11 -28.20 -1.84
CA ASP A 340 -14.78 -28.36 -0.54
C ASP A 340 -13.86 -28.17 0.68
N THR A 341 -12.61 -28.61 0.57
CA THR A 341 -11.63 -28.46 1.66
C THR A 341 -11.21 -27.00 1.86
N LEU A 342 -11.01 -26.29 0.75
CA LEU A 342 -10.68 -24.86 0.79
C LEU A 342 -11.84 -24.05 1.40
N GLU A 343 -13.07 -24.35 1.00
CA GLU A 343 -14.26 -23.67 1.51
C GLU A 343 -14.45 -23.90 3.01
N ARG A 344 -14.28 -25.12 3.46
CA ARG A 344 -14.30 -25.42 4.92
C ARG A 344 -13.23 -24.65 5.68
N GLN A 345 -11.99 -24.69 5.21
CA GLN A 345 -10.88 -23.94 5.82
C GLN A 345 -11.16 -22.43 5.85
N PHE A 346 -11.74 -21.92 4.77
CA PHE A 346 -12.11 -20.51 4.67
C PHE A 346 -13.18 -20.15 5.71
N VAL A 347 -14.27 -20.92 5.80
CA VAL A 347 -15.34 -20.69 6.78
C VAL A 347 -14.79 -20.73 8.23
N GLU A 348 -13.95 -21.71 8.54
CA GLU A 348 -13.35 -21.88 9.87
C GLU A 348 -12.40 -20.74 10.26
N GLN A 349 -11.61 -20.23 9.29
CA GLN A 349 -10.56 -19.26 9.54
C GLN A 349 -10.95 -17.81 9.21
N MET A 350 -12.11 -17.59 8.57
CA MET A 350 -12.53 -16.25 8.10
C MET A 350 -12.57 -15.24 9.24
N ARG A 351 -13.08 -15.64 10.41
CA ARG A 351 -13.16 -14.74 11.55
C ARG A 351 -11.78 -14.21 11.96
N ALA A 352 -10.81 -15.08 12.09
CA ALA A 352 -9.44 -14.71 12.44
C ALA A 352 -8.77 -13.88 11.33
N PHE A 353 -9.03 -14.24 10.06
CA PHE A 353 -8.50 -13.53 8.91
C PHE A 353 -9.02 -12.08 8.81
N VAL A 354 -10.33 -11.89 8.96
CA VAL A 354 -10.94 -10.55 8.99
C VAL A 354 -10.58 -9.81 10.27
N GLY A 355 -10.42 -10.52 11.39
CA GLY A 355 -9.94 -9.95 12.65
C GLY A 355 -8.59 -9.27 12.52
N ALA A 356 -7.65 -9.89 11.81
CA ALA A 356 -6.35 -9.27 11.54
C ALA A 356 -6.48 -7.97 10.70
N ALA A 357 -7.39 -7.93 9.72
CA ALA A 357 -7.69 -6.70 8.98
C ALA A 357 -8.39 -5.65 9.85
N PHE A 358 -9.21 -6.07 10.81
CA PHE A 358 -9.82 -5.17 11.79
C PHE A 358 -8.77 -4.54 12.71
N GLU A 359 -7.77 -5.29 13.19
CA GLU A 359 -6.65 -4.74 13.95
C GLU A 359 -5.89 -3.68 13.13
N GLU A 360 -5.66 -3.93 11.85
CA GLU A 360 -5.04 -2.95 10.95
C GLU A 360 -5.89 -1.69 10.82
N LEU A 361 -7.21 -1.86 10.71
CA LEU A 361 -8.14 -0.73 10.65
C LEU A 361 -8.18 0.05 11.95
N CYS A 362 -8.08 -0.60 13.13
CA CYS A 362 -7.97 0.05 14.43
C CYS A 362 -6.71 0.93 14.52
N ARG A 363 -5.56 0.44 14.02
CA ARG A 363 -4.33 1.24 13.93
C ARG A 363 -4.48 2.42 12.97
N ALA A 364 -5.11 2.20 11.81
CA ALA A 364 -5.37 3.26 10.83
C ALA A 364 -6.30 4.34 11.40
N TRP A 365 -7.37 3.96 12.10
CA TRP A 365 -8.26 4.89 12.79
C TRP A 365 -7.51 5.69 13.87
N THR A 366 -6.69 5.02 14.67
CA THR A 366 -5.89 5.67 15.72
C THR A 366 -4.93 6.71 15.12
N LEU A 367 -4.28 6.39 14.01
CA LEU A 367 -3.41 7.31 13.29
C LEU A 367 -4.21 8.48 12.68
N ALA A 368 -5.40 8.23 12.13
CA ALA A 368 -6.27 9.28 11.59
C ALA A 368 -6.74 10.23 12.70
N GLN A 369 -7.13 9.69 13.86
CA GLN A 369 -7.48 10.48 15.05
C GLN A 369 -6.28 11.30 15.58
N ALA A 370 -5.08 10.72 15.61
CA ALA A 370 -3.87 11.43 16.00
C ALA A 370 -3.64 12.67 15.12
N ARG A 371 -3.78 12.52 13.79
CA ARG A 371 -3.63 13.62 12.83
C ARG A 371 -4.70 14.69 12.93
N ALA A 372 -5.90 14.30 13.33
CA ALA A 372 -7.03 15.20 13.52
C ALA A 372 -7.05 15.87 14.93
N GLY A 373 -6.10 15.51 15.81
CA GLY A 373 -6.10 16.00 17.19
C GLY A 373 -7.19 15.35 18.09
N GLY A 374 -7.76 14.23 17.66
CA GLY A 374 -8.83 13.51 18.37
C GLY A 374 -8.33 12.55 19.45
N LEU A 375 -7.01 12.41 19.63
CA LEU A 375 -6.40 11.67 20.73
C LEU A 375 -6.06 12.59 21.91
N PRO A 376 -5.94 12.06 23.13
CA PRO A 376 -5.59 12.84 24.32
C PRO A 376 -4.16 13.42 24.29
N PHE A 377 -3.32 12.99 23.36
CA PHE A 377 -1.97 13.46 23.14
C PHE A 377 -1.55 13.25 21.68
N SER A 378 -0.49 13.92 21.25
CA SER A 378 0.09 13.73 19.91
C SER A 378 1.15 12.62 19.94
N PRO A 379 0.92 11.41 19.38
CA PRO A 379 1.90 10.35 19.43
C PRO A 379 3.04 10.56 18.42
N ASP A 380 4.26 10.14 18.79
CA ASP A 380 5.40 10.03 17.88
C ASP A 380 5.27 8.80 16.97
N PHE A 381 4.59 7.76 17.45
CA PHE A 381 4.42 6.50 16.74
C PHE A 381 3.08 5.85 17.06
N VAL A 382 2.45 5.26 16.03
CA VAL A 382 1.26 4.41 16.14
C VAL A 382 1.56 3.06 15.50
N GLY A 383 1.40 1.98 16.27
CA GLY A 383 1.66 0.62 15.81
C GLY A 383 0.99 -0.42 16.70
N SER A 384 1.68 -1.51 16.97
CA SER A 384 1.30 -2.57 17.92
C SER A 384 2.47 -2.90 18.83
N ASP A 385 2.20 -3.61 19.92
CA ASP A 385 3.24 -4.10 20.83
C ASP A 385 3.06 -5.60 21.11
N TRP A 386 4.16 -6.32 21.29
CA TRP A 386 4.13 -7.76 21.58
C TRP A 386 5.32 -8.22 22.39
N GLY A 387 5.15 -9.27 23.14
CA GLY A 387 6.18 -9.93 23.94
C GLY A 387 5.75 -11.34 24.34
N ALA A 388 6.55 -12.03 25.15
CA ALA A 388 6.26 -13.38 25.58
C ALA A 388 4.91 -13.52 26.33
N GLN A 389 4.50 -12.48 27.06
CA GLN A 389 3.34 -12.53 27.94
C GLN A 389 2.33 -11.42 27.68
N HIS A 390 2.45 -10.64 26.60
CA HIS A 390 1.54 -9.56 26.27
C HIS A 390 1.47 -9.32 24.77
N GLN A 391 0.33 -8.82 24.34
CA GLN A 391 0.10 -8.28 23.01
C GLN A 391 -0.85 -7.08 23.16
N ALA A 392 -0.56 -6.01 22.45
CA ALA A 392 -1.46 -4.89 22.23
C ALA A 392 -1.64 -4.71 20.73
N ASP A 393 -2.88 -4.79 20.26
CA ASP A 393 -3.19 -4.70 18.83
C ASP A 393 -2.97 -3.29 18.31
N VAL A 394 -3.17 -2.29 19.20
CA VAL A 394 -2.90 -0.89 18.96
C VAL A 394 -2.06 -0.33 20.10
N ALA A 395 -0.98 0.36 19.77
CA ALA A 395 -0.18 1.13 20.71
C ALA A 395 0.24 2.45 20.06
N ALA A 396 -0.07 3.57 20.72
CA ALA A 396 0.38 4.90 20.32
C ALA A 396 1.24 5.49 21.43
N VAL A 397 2.43 5.97 21.12
CA VAL A 397 3.43 6.38 22.14
C VAL A 397 3.94 7.77 21.82
N ASN A 398 4.03 8.60 22.88
CA ASN A 398 4.83 9.82 22.90
C ASN A 398 5.92 9.68 23.98
N TRP A 399 7.16 9.47 23.54
CA TRP A 399 8.31 9.25 24.40
C TRP A 399 8.68 10.50 25.20
N ARG A 400 8.56 11.67 24.59
CA ARG A 400 8.93 12.94 25.21
C ARG A 400 7.96 13.35 26.34
N GLU A 401 6.67 13.10 26.14
CA GLU A 401 5.63 13.45 27.08
C GLU A 401 5.28 12.32 28.06
N HIS A 402 5.89 11.14 27.90
CA HIS A 402 5.60 9.90 28.65
C HIS A 402 4.12 9.54 28.62
N GLN A 403 3.55 9.54 27.42
CA GLN A 403 2.15 9.17 27.21
C GLN A 403 2.04 7.94 26.30
N VAL A 404 1.11 7.06 26.64
CA VAL A 404 0.83 5.86 25.84
C VAL A 404 -0.66 5.61 25.77
N LEU A 405 -1.15 5.28 24.58
CA LEU A 405 -2.46 4.68 24.36
C LEU A 405 -2.24 3.20 24.05
N VAL A 406 -2.94 2.32 24.78
CA VAL A 406 -2.95 0.87 24.54
C VAL A 406 -4.35 0.46 24.15
N GLY A 407 -4.48 -0.27 23.03
CA GLY A 407 -5.75 -0.69 22.46
C GLY A 407 -5.84 -2.20 22.22
N GLU A 408 -7.02 -2.74 22.44
CA GLU A 408 -7.40 -4.12 22.16
C GLU A 408 -8.50 -4.13 21.09
N ALA A 409 -8.37 -5.00 20.08
CA ALA A 409 -9.32 -5.15 18.99
C ALA A 409 -10.06 -6.50 19.10
N LYS A 410 -11.39 -6.47 19.21
CA LYS A 410 -12.24 -7.66 19.34
C LYS A 410 -13.18 -7.81 18.17
N TRP A 411 -12.84 -8.73 17.25
CA TRP A 411 -13.67 -9.13 16.12
C TRP A 411 -14.39 -10.44 16.42
N THR A 412 -15.33 -10.41 17.37
CA THR A 412 -16.07 -11.57 17.87
C THR A 412 -17.58 -11.41 17.60
N ASP A 413 -18.29 -12.54 17.51
CA ASP A 413 -19.75 -12.52 17.33
C ASP A 413 -20.45 -12.10 18.63
N ALA A 414 -19.97 -12.61 19.78
CA ALA A 414 -20.40 -12.18 21.08
C ALA A 414 -19.69 -10.88 21.49
N PRO A 415 -20.41 -9.92 22.08
CA PRO A 415 -19.79 -8.73 22.64
C PRO A 415 -18.79 -9.10 23.74
N PRO A 416 -17.58 -8.54 23.76
CA PRO A 416 -16.61 -8.78 24.81
C PRO A 416 -17.15 -8.35 26.18
N ASP A 417 -16.75 -9.11 27.21
CA ASP A 417 -17.27 -8.99 28.57
C ASP A 417 -16.22 -8.50 29.59
N HIS A 418 -16.55 -8.57 30.88
CA HIS A 418 -15.67 -8.11 31.95
C HIS A 418 -14.39 -8.97 32.06
N GLN A 419 -14.42 -10.24 31.68
CA GLN A 419 -13.24 -11.09 31.69
C GLN A 419 -12.26 -10.69 30.57
N ASP A 420 -12.77 -10.37 29.39
CA ASP A 420 -11.97 -9.77 28.32
C ASP A 420 -11.30 -8.48 28.78
N TRP A 421 -12.04 -7.64 29.53
CA TRP A 421 -11.49 -6.41 30.11
C TRP A 421 -10.33 -6.70 31.06
N ARG A 422 -10.47 -7.65 31.98
CA ARG A 422 -9.42 -7.97 32.94
C ARG A 422 -8.15 -8.42 32.24
N VAL A 423 -8.27 -9.34 31.27
CA VAL A 423 -7.14 -9.83 30.46
C VAL A 423 -6.48 -8.68 29.70
N PHE A 424 -7.26 -7.80 29.11
CA PHE A 424 -6.75 -6.62 28.42
C PHE A 424 -6.02 -5.67 29.38
N ALA A 425 -6.62 -5.34 30.53
CA ALA A 425 -6.02 -4.44 31.49
C ALA A 425 -4.66 -4.95 32.02
N GLU A 426 -4.56 -6.26 32.30
CA GLU A 426 -3.29 -6.91 32.69
C GLU A 426 -2.23 -6.81 31.57
N ARG A 427 -2.60 -7.09 30.32
CA ARG A 427 -1.69 -6.96 29.18
C ARG A 427 -1.23 -5.50 28.99
N ALA A 428 -2.13 -4.54 29.09
CA ALA A 428 -1.82 -3.12 29.01
C ALA A 428 -0.80 -2.68 30.07
N GLN A 429 -0.94 -3.14 31.32
CA GLN A 429 0.03 -2.87 32.36
C GLN A 429 1.44 -3.38 32.01
N ARG A 430 1.55 -4.57 31.40
CA ARG A 430 2.84 -5.13 30.96
C ARG A 430 3.46 -4.30 29.85
N VAL A 431 2.67 -3.80 28.91
CA VAL A 431 3.15 -2.86 27.85
C VAL A 431 3.71 -1.60 28.49
N ILE A 432 2.98 -1.00 29.46
CA ILE A 432 3.38 0.22 30.17
C ILE A 432 4.69 -0.01 30.94
N GLN A 433 4.80 -1.14 31.66
CA GLN A 433 6.03 -1.49 32.38
C GLN A 433 7.22 -1.61 31.42
N ARG A 434 7.01 -2.18 30.25
CA ARG A 434 8.06 -2.31 29.26
C ARG A 434 8.49 -0.98 28.68
N LEU A 435 7.56 -0.06 28.40
CA LEU A 435 7.87 1.29 27.98
C LEU A 435 8.71 2.02 29.02
N LYS A 436 8.34 1.90 30.31
CA LYS A 436 9.12 2.46 31.41
C LYS A 436 10.57 1.91 31.46
N ALA A 437 10.73 0.61 31.21
CA ALA A 437 12.05 -0.03 31.21
C ALA A 437 12.88 0.34 29.96
N ALA A 438 12.25 0.61 28.83
CA ALA A 438 12.89 0.99 27.57
C ALA A 438 13.15 2.50 27.44
N ASP A 439 12.67 3.31 28.37
CA ASP A 439 12.72 4.76 28.33
C ASP A 439 14.17 5.28 28.36
N PRO A 440 14.63 5.98 27.30
CA PRO A 440 16.01 6.51 27.24
C PRO A 440 16.31 7.56 28.31
N GLU A 441 15.27 8.24 28.86
CA GLU A 441 15.42 9.23 29.90
C GLU A 441 15.46 8.62 31.32
N ASN A 442 15.16 7.33 31.46
CA ASN A 442 15.16 6.61 32.74
C ASN A 442 16.59 6.30 33.21
N LYS A 443 17.35 7.36 33.55
CA LYS A 443 18.70 7.25 34.11
C LYS A 443 18.62 7.10 35.62
N PRO A 444 19.52 6.30 36.26
CA PRO A 444 19.45 6.00 37.70
C PRO A 444 19.61 7.19 38.66
N ARG A 445 19.74 8.40 38.15
CA ARG A 445 19.98 9.65 38.93
C ARG A 445 18.86 10.70 38.85
N ARG A 446 17.73 10.40 38.15
CA ARG A 446 16.56 11.29 38.08
C ARG A 446 15.30 10.53 38.50
N GLU A 447 14.42 11.17 39.26
CA GLU A 447 13.08 10.63 39.43
C GLU A 447 12.39 10.49 38.08
N PRO A 448 11.99 9.26 37.70
CA PRO A 448 11.39 9.04 36.40
C PRO A 448 10.04 9.77 36.33
N LYS A 449 9.81 10.55 35.31
CA LYS A 449 8.50 11.13 35.04
C LYS A 449 7.44 10.03 34.92
N PRO A 450 6.29 10.18 35.56
CA PRO A 450 5.24 9.14 35.49
C PRO A 450 4.67 9.04 34.08
N TRP A 451 4.57 7.83 33.56
CA TRP A 451 3.87 7.55 32.30
C TRP A 451 2.36 7.66 32.52
N ARG A 452 1.68 8.42 31.64
CA ARG A 452 0.23 8.49 31.57
C ARG A 452 -0.29 7.49 30.53
N SER A 453 -1.19 6.62 30.93
CA SER A 453 -1.77 5.61 30.06
C SER A 453 -3.23 5.90 29.73
N HIS A 454 -3.59 5.68 28.47
CA HIS A 454 -4.93 5.76 27.93
C HIS A 454 -5.31 4.39 27.37
N LEU A 455 -6.49 3.90 27.72
CA LEU A 455 -6.96 2.59 27.28
C LEU A 455 -8.10 2.73 26.27
N ILE A 456 -8.11 1.85 25.28
CA ILE A 456 -9.17 1.83 24.27
C ILE A 456 -9.53 0.39 23.88
N VAL A 457 -10.83 0.10 23.79
CA VAL A 457 -11.34 -1.18 23.30
C VAL A 457 -12.09 -0.93 22.00
N PHE A 458 -11.67 -1.60 20.95
CA PHE A 458 -12.38 -1.65 19.67
C PHE A 458 -13.18 -2.92 19.59
N ALA A 459 -14.46 -2.84 19.28
CA ALA A 459 -15.32 -4.01 19.24
C ALA A 459 -16.23 -4.01 18.02
N ARG A 460 -16.42 -5.18 17.41
CA ARG A 460 -17.26 -5.36 16.23
C ARG A 460 -18.69 -4.86 16.44
N ARG A 461 -19.34 -5.28 17.55
CA ARG A 461 -20.75 -4.97 17.86
C ARG A 461 -20.93 -4.21 19.18
N GLY A 462 -19.86 -3.58 19.69
CA GLY A 462 -19.85 -2.96 21.01
C GLY A 462 -19.47 -3.97 22.10
N VAL A 463 -19.73 -3.62 23.36
CA VAL A 463 -19.31 -4.38 24.55
C VAL A 463 -20.49 -4.59 25.49
N THR A 464 -20.40 -5.58 26.38
CA THR A 464 -21.41 -5.80 27.43
C THR A 464 -21.50 -4.61 28.38
N PRO A 465 -22.66 -4.41 29.08
CA PRO A 465 -22.80 -3.38 30.09
C PRO A 465 -21.74 -3.47 31.21
N ALA A 466 -21.37 -4.69 31.59
CA ALA A 466 -20.36 -4.94 32.63
C ALA A 466 -18.97 -4.43 32.16
N LEU A 467 -18.51 -4.76 30.94
CA LEU A 467 -17.25 -4.23 30.41
C LEU A 467 -17.31 -2.70 30.30
N ARG A 468 -18.43 -2.15 29.84
CA ARG A 468 -18.61 -0.69 29.70
C ARG A 468 -18.49 0.03 31.05
N ALA A 469 -19.00 -0.56 32.13
CA ALA A 469 -18.86 -0.02 33.46
C ALA A 469 -17.40 -0.01 33.92
N GLU A 470 -16.67 -1.10 33.72
CA GLU A 470 -15.25 -1.19 34.06
C GLU A 470 -14.37 -0.24 33.21
N ALA A 471 -14.62 -0.16 31.92
CA ALA A 471 -13.94 0.77 31.04
C ALA A 471 -14.14 2.24 31.48
N LYS A 472 -15.38 2.60 31.89
CA LYS A 472 -15.70 3.93 32.43
C LYS A 472 -14.93 4.23 33.70
N LYS A 473 -14.85 3.27 34.66
CA LYS A 473 -14.06 3.43 35.88
C LYS A 473 -12.57 3.67 35.60
N ALA A 474 -12.04 3.01 34.57
CA ALA A 474 -10.66 3.15 34.16
C ALA A 474 -10.42 4.35 33.21
N ASN A 475 -11.41 5.18 32.95
CA ASN A 475 -11.37 6.26 31.94
C ASN A 475 -10.96 5.79 30.56
N ALA A 476 -11.35 4.57 30.18
CA ALA A 476 -11.05 3.97 28.89
C ALA A 476 -12.16 4.26 27.86
N ARG A 477 -11.76 4.41 26.60
CA ARG A 477 -12.70 4.55 25.48
C ARG A 477 -13.16 3.19 24.98
N VAL A 478 -14.40 3.12 24.53
CA VAL A 478 -14.97 1.95 23.84
C VAL A 478 -15.48 2.44 22.49
N ILE A 479 -14.94 1.90 21.41
CA ILE A 479 -15.28 2.28 20.03
C ILE A 479 -15.89 1.07 19.32
N ALA A 480 -17.14 1.20 18.89
CA ALA A 480 -17.77 0.20 18.05
C ALA A 480 -17.31 0.35 16.60
N PHE A 481 -17.27 -0.76 15.84
CA PHE A 481 -16.87 -0.75 14.43
C PHE A 481 -17.68 0.24 13.59
N THR A 482 -18.99 0.35 13.82
CA THR A 482 -19.85 1.32 13.12
C THR A 482 -19.51 2.78 13.43
N GLU A 483 -19.04 3.07 14.64
CA GLU A 483 -18.53 4.40 15.03
C GLU A 483 -17.21 4.67 14.33
N MET A 484 -16.29 3.71 14.36
CA MET A 484 -15.00 3.78 13.67
C MET A 484 -15.17 4.08 12.18
N VAL A 485 -16.09 3.40 11.49
CA VAL A 485 -16.36 3.62 10.06
C VAL A 485 -16.85 5.05 9.83
N ARG A 486 -17.80 5.53 10.61
CA ARG A 486 -18.30 6.92 10.52
C ARG A 486 -17.21 7.96 10.76
N ASP A 487 -16.31 7.70 11.70
CA ASP A 487 -15.18 8.59 11.95
C ASP A 487 -14.24 8.64 10.75
N LEU A 488 -13.89 7.47 10.19
CA LEU A 488 -13.00 7.39 9.03
C LEU A 488 -13.61 8.03 7.76
N GLU A 489 -14.94 7.97 7.59
CA GLU A 489 -15.64 8.64 6.49
C GLU A 489 -15.62 10.17 6.62
N ARG A 490 -15.54 10.70 7.83
CA ARG A 490 -15.52 12.15 8.11
C ARG A 490 -14.12 12.75 8.12
N LEU A 491 -13.13 11.95 8.45
CA LEU A 491 -11.76 12.43 8.52
C LEU A 491 -11.17 12.54 7.11
N PRO A 492 -10.51 13.65 6.78
CA PRO A 492 -9.83 13.78 5.49
C PRO A 492 -8.73 12.73 5.40
N ASP A 493 -8.73 11.99 4.32
CA ASP A 493 -7.73 10.96 4.02
C ASP A 493 -6.39 11.63 3.66
N LYS A 494 -5.67 12.08 4.70
CA LYS A 494 -4.33 12.62 4.51
C LYS A 494 -3.34 11.47 4.34
N PRO A 495 -2.48 11.50 3.32
CA PRO A 495 -1.54 10.42 3.03
C PRO A 495 -0.69 10.04 4.25
N ILE A 496 -0.55 8.76 4.49
CA ILE A 496 0.55 8.22 5.30
C ILE A 496 1.82 8.58 4.54
N ARG A 497 2.62 9.50 5.07
CA ARG A 497 3.93 9.87 4.52
C ARG A 497 4.93 8.77 4.80
#